data_60442de1cf86903cd8c463708271a96e
#
_entry.id   60442de1cf86903cd8c463708271a96e
#
_cell.length_a   1.000
_cell.length_b   1.000
_cell.length_c   1.000
_cell.angle_alpha   90.00
_cell.angle_beta   90.00
_cell.angle_gamma   90.00
#
_symmetry.space_group_name_H-M   'P 1'
#
loop_
_entity.id
_entity.type
_entity.pdbx_description
1 polymer ?
#
loop_
_entity_poly.entity_id
_entity_poly.type
_entity_poly.pdbx_seq_one_letter_code
_entity_poly.pdbx_strand_id
1 'polypeptide(L)'
;MKRQYFNGNCYKYYFKDLKRKTLVLIHGLGLNQDVWAWQISLFKKNYNILIYDLLGHGDSKDPENEISLTLFVDQLSAIVDHLDIKKAALVGFSLGSMISRKFASLHPSKVEGLVLLNSPNRLLDNERSEILERAKLLREKGPESTTDAAIERWFSNEFQQKNPHIIQLVRNWVNSNRKEVYSKIYPILYYGSVDLKLVNEKKPSLIITCDQDFSNGPDAAKEIAKNLTNSEVCILKNLRHMALVEDYKKVFSKVDSFIATLGRH
;
A
#
# COMPACT_ATOMS: atom_id res chain seq x y z
N MET A 1 18.71 3.80 8.03
CA MET A 1 19.30 3.92 6.67
C MET A 1 18.93 5.26 6.11
N LYS A 2 19.83 5.93 5.38
CA LYS A 2 19.56 7.21 4.70
C LYS A 2 18.66 6.98 3.48
N ARG A 3 17.85 7.99 3.13
CA ARG A 3 17.08 8.05 1.89
C ARG A 3 18.05 8.09 0.70
N GLN A 4 17.69 7.38 -0.36
CA GLN A 4 18.39 7.32 -1.64
C GLN A 4 17.45 7.82 -2.73
N TYR A 5 18.02 8.29 -3.85
CA TYR A 5 17.23 8.87 -4.94
C TYR A 5 17.68 8.31 -6.29
N PHE A 6 16.72 7.97 -7.13
CA PHE A 6 16.93 7.59 -8.51
C PHE A 6 15.82 8.21 -9.38
N ASN A 7 16.20 9.04 -10.35
CA ASN A 7 15.27 9.74 -11.23
C ASN A 7 14.13 10.48 -10.49
N GLY A 8 14.44 11.09 -9.33
CA GLY A 8 13.48 11.78 -8.49
C GLY A 8 12.61 10.85 -7.61
N ASN A 9 12.81 9.55 -7.65
CA ASN A 9 12.14 8.60 -6.76
C ASN A 9 12.95 8.42 -5.48
N CYS A 10 12.32 8.65 -4.33
CA CYS A 10 12.92 8.46 -3.02
C CYS A 10 12.68 7.04 -2.51
N TYR A 11 13.73 6.34 -2.09
CA TYR A 11 13.62 4.97 -1.56
C TYR A 11 14.64 4.69 -0.46
N LYS A 12 14.46 3.56 0.26
CA LYS A 12 15.44 2.93 1.13
C LYS A 12 15.52 1.44 0.81
N TYR A 13 16.73 0.93 0.59
CA TYR A 13 16.94 -0.48 0.30
C TYR A 13 17.83 -1.14 1.37
N TYR A 14 17.22 -1.95 2.22
CA TYR A 14 17.89 -2.72 3.27
C TYR A 14 18.37 -4.04 2.69
N PHE A 15 19.45 -3.98 1.91
CA PHE A 15 20.08 -5.15 1.34
C PHE A 15 20.98 -5.86 2.35
N LYS A 16 20.94 -7.19 2.39
CA LYS A 16 21.81 -8.04 3.19
C LYS A 16 22.68 -8.93 2.31
N ASP A 17 22.04 -9.78 1.52
CA ASP A 17 22.73 -10.70 0.61
C ASP A 17 21.74 -11.24 -0.45
N LEU A 18 22.29 -11.84 -1.52
CA LEU A 18 21.51 -12.37 -2.66
C LEU A 18 20.71 -13.64 -2.32
N LYS A 19 21.01 -14.34 -1.23
CA LYS A 19 20.30 -15.56 -0.83
C LYS A 19 18.98 -15.26 -0.15
N ARG A 20 18.78 -14.03 0.30
CA ARG A 20 17.56 -13.61 0.99
C ARG A 20 16.51 -13.17 -0.01
N LYS A 21 15.27 -13.57 0.25
CA LYS A 21 14.13 -13.02 -0.49
C LYS A 21 14.05 -11.52 -0.32
N THR A 22 13.63 -10.84 -1.37
CA THR A 22 13.38 -9.38 -1.34
C THR A 22 11.90 -9.13 -1.15
N LEU A 23 11.57 -8.27 -0.19
CA LEU A 23 10.24 -7.72 0.02
C LEU A 23 10.22 -6.28 -0.50
N VAL A 24 9.20 -5.94 -1.29
CA VAL A 24 8.90 -4.56 -1.67
C VAL A 24 7.65 -4.13 -0.91
N LEU A 25 7.79 -3.15 0.00
CA LEU A 25 6.70 -2.65 0.82
C LEU A 25 6.17 -1.35 0.23
N ILE A 26 4.91 -1.33 -0.20
CA ILE A 26 4.29 -0.25 -0.98
C ILE A 26 3.19 0.40 -0.14
N HIS A 27 3.36 1.68 0.20
CA HIS A 27 2.44 2.41 1.08
C HIS A 27 1.12 2.80 0.40
N GLY A 28 0.16 3.24 1.20
CA GLY A 28 -1.15 3.72 0.76
C GLY A 28 -1.18 5.21 0.42
N LEU A 29 -2.29 5.64 -0.17
CA LEU A 29 -2.56 7.03 -0.52
C LEU A 29 -2.45 7.95 0.72
N GLY A 30 -1.79 9.09 0.57
CA GLY A 30 -1.63 10.10 1.62
C GLY A 30 -0.56 9.79 2.67
N LEU A 31 0.09 8.62 2.59
CA LEU A 31 1.17 8.20 3.47
C LEU A 31 2.53 8.37 2.78
N ASN A 32 3.59 7.85 3.40
CA ASN A 32 4.93 7.74 2.84
C ASN A 32 5.61 6.44 3.29
N GLN A 33 6.84 6.19 2.83
CA GLN A 33 7.58 4.98 3.13
C GLN A 33 7.81 4.73 4.63
N ASP A 34 7.77 5.76 5.48
CA ASP A 34 8.05 5.61 6.91
C ASP A 34 6.90 4.92 7.67
N VAL A 35 5.73 4.74 7.05
CA VAL A 35 4.63 3.90 7.60
C VAL A 35 5.09 2.46 7.88
N TRP A 36 6.12 1.99 7.20
CA TRP A 36 6.68 0.66 7.34
C TRP A 36 7.74 0.52 8.45
N ALA A 37 8.00 1.58 9.24
CA ALA A 37 9.06 1.60 10.24
C ALA A 37 8.99 0.42 11.24
N TRP A 38 7.78 0.07 11.69
CA TRP A 38 7.57 -1.04 12.63
C TRP A 38 7.84 -2.40 11.98
N GLN A 39 7.37 -2.63 10.75
CA GLN A 39 7.57 -3.88 10.00
C GLN A 39 9.04 -4.08 9.62
N ILE A 40 9.74 -3.02 9.22
CA ILE A 40 11.17 -3.10 8.87
C ILE A 40 11.98 -3.65 10.03
N SER A 41 11.69 -3.23 11.27
CA SER A 41 12.43 -3.69 12.46
C SER A 41 12.37 -5.21 12.61
N LEU A 42 11.29 -5.84 12.16
CA LEU A 42 11.05 -7.28 12.21
C LEU A 42 11.58 -7.99 10.95
N PHE A 43 11.23 -7.51 9.76
CA PHE A 43 11.60 -8.15 8.50
C PHE A 43 13.09 -8.10 8.16
N LYS A 44 13.79 -7.02 8.52
CA LYS A 44 15.22 -6.82 8.16
C LYS A 44 16.17 -7.91 8.69
N LYS A 45 15.70 -8.76 9.60
CA LYS A 45 16.50 -9.89 10.11
C LYS A 45 16.63 -10.98 9.06
N ASN A 46 15.57 -11.23 8.27
CA ASN A 46 15.44 -12.38 7.39
C ASN A 46 15.37 -12.02 5.90
N TYR A 47 15.04 -10.76 5.54
CA TYR A 47 14.76 -10.34 4.19
C TYR A 47 15.59 -9.14 3.75
N ASN A 48 15.80 -9.00 2.46
CA ASN A 48 16.09 -7.71 1.84
C ASN A 48 14.79 -6.93 1.74
N ILE A 49 14.80 -5.61 1.99
CA ILE A 49 13.58 -4.81 2.03
C ILE A 49 13.77 -3.54 1.21
N LEU A 50 12.93 -3.36 0.21
CA LEU A 50 12.76 -2.11 -0.51
C LEU A 50 11.49 -1.42 0.00
N ILE A 51 11.63 -0.16 0.40
CA ILE A 51 10.52 0.77 0.61
C ILE A 51 10.79 2.02 -0.23
N TYR A 52 9.73 2.68 -0.69
CA TYR A 52 9.85 3.91 -1.47
C TYR A 52 8.63 4.80 -1.29
N ASP A 53 8.80 6.08 -1.57
CA ASP A 53 7.69 7.03 -1.62
C ASP A 53 7.05 6.98 -3.01
N LEU A 54 5.72 6.86 -3.08
CA LEU A 54 4.98 6.96 -4.34
C LEU A 54 5.17 8.36 -4.95
N LEU A 55 5.07 8.47 -6.27
CA LEU A 55 5.06 9.78 -6.94
C LEU A 55 4.04 10.71 -6.28
N GLY A 56 4.44 11.94 -6.04
CA GLY A 56 3.61 12.95 -5.36
C GLY A 56 3.46 12.77 -3.85
N HIS A 57 4.14 11.78 -3.24
CA HIS A 57 4.16 11.53 -1.79
C HIS A 57 5.58 11.61 -1.24
N GLY A 58 5.68 11.93 0.06
CA GLY A 58 6.95 11.97 0.78
C GLY A 58 7.99 12.84 0.05
N ASP A 59 9.19 12.26 -0.19
CA ASP A 59 10.30 12.94 -0.87
C ASP A 59 10.45 12.52 -2.35
N SER A 60 9.51 11.75 -2.91
CA SER A 60 9.47 11.48 -4.35
C SER A 60 8.96 12.68 -5.13
N LYS A 61 9.42 12.81 -6.39
CA LYS A 61 8.97 13.87 -7.29
C LYS A 61 7.47 13.80 -7.56
N ASP A 62 6.92 14.91 -8.05
CA ASP A 62 5.55 14.95 -8.54
C ASP A 62 5.38 14.14 -9.83
N PRO A 63 4.19 13.57 -10.06
CA PRO A 63 3.89 12.96 -11.35
C PRO A 63 3.85 14.01 -12.45
N GLU A 64 4.57 13.72 -13.53
CA GLU A 64 4.64 14.58 -14.73
C GLU A 64 3.58 14.20 -15.77
N ASN A 65 3.10 12.95 -15.72
CA ASN A 65 2.12 12.40 -16.64
C ASN A 65 0.74 12.27 -16.00
N GLU A 66 -0.25 11.86 -16.80
CA GLU A 66 -1.59 11.56 -16.33
C GLU A 66 -1.58 10.50 -15.21
N ILE A 67 -2.37 10.74 -14.18
CA ILE A 67 -2.44 9.86 -13.01
C ILE A 67 -3.18 8.57 -13.36
N SER A 68 -2.48 7.45 -13.30
CA SER A 68 -3.01 6.12 -13.52
C SER A 68 -2.30 5.09 -12.65
N LEU A 69 -2.85 3.89 -12.47
CA LEU A 69 -2.12 2.81 -11.81
C LEU A 69 -0.85 2.41 -12.57
N THR A 70 -0.88 2.49 -13.89
CA THR A 70 0.29 2.19 -14.74
C THR A 70 1.45 3.14 -14.45
N LEU A 71 1.19 4.42 -14.21
CA LEU A 71 2.23 5.38 -13.82
C LEU A 71 2.99 4.95 -12.55
N PHE A 72 2.28 4.46 -11.55
CA PHE A 72 2.91 3.95 -10.30
C PHE A 72 3.58 2.59 -10.49
N VAL A 73 3.07 1.76 -11.41
CA VAL A 73 3.74 0.51 -11.81
C VAL A 73 5.06 0.80 -12.51
N ASP A 74 5.09 1.78 -13.41
CA ASP A 74 6.31 2.20 -14.12
C ASP A 74 7.34 2.77 -13.14
N GLN A 75 6.89 3.53 -12.14
CA GLN A 75 7.75 3.97 -11.03
C GLN A 75 8.40 2.78 -10.32
N LEU A 76 7.61 1.80 -9.92
CA LEU A 76 8.12 0.60 -9.24
C LEU A 76 9.08 -0.19 -10.15
N SER A 77 8.72 -0.36 -11.43
CA SER A 77 9.57 -1.06 -12.40
C SER A 77 10.93 -0.38 -12.53
N ALA A 78 10.95 0.94 -12.66
CA ALA A 78 12.20 1.71 -12.76
C ALA A 78 13.09 1.54 -11.50
N ILE A 79 12.52 1.53 -10.31
CA ILE A 79 13.27 1.36 -9.05
C ILE A 79 13.82 -0.07 -8.95
N VAL A 80 13.02 -1.11 -9.21
CA VAL A 80 13.47 -2.50 -9.10
C VAL A 80 14.52 -2.84 -10.16
N ASP A 81 14.42 -2.27 -11.36
CA ASP A 81 15.41 -2.44 -12.43
C ASP A 81 16.74 -1.73 -12.08
N HIS A 82 16.67 -0.50 -11.55
CA HIS A 82 17.84 0.23 -11.08
C HIS A 82 18.60 -0.53 -9.97
N LEU A 83 17.88 -1.21 -9.08
CA LEU A 83 18.45 -1.98 -7.98
C LEU A 83 18.82 -3.42 -8.35
N ASP A 84 18.67 -3.80 -9.61
CA ASP A 84 18.87 -5.16 -10.13
C ASP A 84 18.07 -6.23 -9.35
N ILE A 85 16.88 -5.88 -8.87
CA ILE A 85 15.98 -6.81 -8.17
C ILE A 85 15.26 -7.68 -9.21
N LYS A 86 15.73 -8.92 -9.35
CA LYS A 86 15.18 -9.85 -10.36
C LYS A 86 13.79 -10.35 -10.00
N LYS A 87 13.54 -10.56 -8.70
CA LYS A 87 12.27 -11.09 -8.22
C LYS A 87 12.02 -10.70 -6.77
N ALA A 88 10.78 -10.36 -6.42
CA ALA A 88 10.40 -9.95 -5.08
C ALA A 88 8.98 -10.40 -4.72
N ALA A 89 8.70 -10.52 -3.42
CA ALA A 89 7.34 -10.54 -2.90
C ALA A 89 6.88 -9.09 -2.64
N LEU A 90 5.71 -8.74 -3.16
CA LEU A 90 5.15 -7.40 -3.01
C LEU A 90 4.17 -7.38 -1.82
N VAL A 91 4.39 -6.46 -0.90
CA VAL A 91 3.52 -6.23 0.25
C VAL A 91 2.92 -4.83 0.10
N GLY A 92 1.71 -4.76 -0.43
CA GLY A 92 1.02 -3.50 -0.70
C GLY A 92 -0.03 -3.19 0.35
N PHE A 93 -0.11 -1.94 0.78
CA PHE A 93 -1.15 -1.44 1.65
C PHE A 93 -2.08 -0.49 0.90
N SER A 94 -3.40 -0.71 0.96
CA SER A 94 -4.42 0.15 0.35
C SER A 94 -4.11 0.42 -1.14
N LEU A 95 -3.85 1.65 -1.57
CA LEU A 95 -3.38 1.96 -2.93
C LEU A 95 -2.16 1.13 -3.33
N GLY A 96 -1.22 0.89 -2.41
CA GLY A 96 -0.05 0.04 -2.66
C GLY A 96 -0.42 -1.39 -3.04
N SER A 97 -1.53 -1.93 -2.55
CA SER A 97 -2.02 -3.26 -2.95
C SER A 97 -2.61 -3.26 -4.37
N MET A 98 -3.25 -2.16 -4.78
CA MET A 98 -3.71 -1.99 -6.16
C MET A 98 -2.53 -1.95 -7.14
N ILE A 99 -1.47 -1.20 -6.78
CA ILE A 99 -0.22 -1.12 -7.54
C ILE A 99 0.44 -2.51 -7.63
N SER A 100 0.51 -3.26 -6.51
CA SER A 100 1.07 -4.61 -6.46
C SER A 100 0.35 -5.57 -7.41
N ARG A 101 -0.99 -5.55 -7.44
CA ARG A 101 -1.80 -6.37 -8.35
C ARG A 101 -1.55 -6.02 -9.80
N LYS A 102 -1.55 -4.75 -10.16
CA LYS A 102 -1.29 -4.29 -11.52
C LYS A 102 0.15 -4.61 -11.95
N PHE A 103 1.13 -4.41 -11.05
CA PHE A 103 2.52 -4.76 -11.32
C PHE A 103 2.70 -6.26 -11.58
N ALA A 104 2.09 -7.12 -10.77
CA ALA A 104 2.17 -8.57 -10.96
C ALA A 104 1.57 -9.03 -12.29
N SER A 105 0.49 -8.38 -12.75
CA SER A 105 -0.11 -8.65 -14.05
C SER A 105 0.79 -8.24 -15.22
N LEU A 106 1.49 -7.09 -15.12
CA LEU A 106 2.35 -6.58 -16.20
C LEU A 106 3.76 -7.17 -16.16
N HIS A 107 4.28 -7.51 -14.97
CA HIS A 107 5.63 -8.02 -14.75
C HIS A 107 5.65 -9.35 -13.96
N PRO A 108 4.93 -10.40 -14.40
CA PRO A 108 4.77 -11.63 -13.61
C PRO A 108 6.08 -12.33 -13.30
N SER A 109 7.11 -12.22 -14.15
CA SER A 109 8.43 -12.82 -13.91
C SER A 109 9.17 -12.18 -12.72
N LYS A 110 8.87 -10.92 -12.38
CA LYS A 110 9.50 -10.18 -11.29
C LYS A 110 8.81 -10.39 -9.93
N VAL A 111 7.70 -11.16 -9.88
CA VAL A 111 6.90 -11.32 -8.65
C VAL A 111 6.91 -12.77 -8.17
N GLU A 112 7.24 -12.99 -6.89
CA GLU A 112 7.16 -14.29 -6.22
C GLU A 112 5.78 -14.55 -5.62
N GLY A 113 5.17 -13.53 -5.03
CA GLY A 113 3.87 -13.58 -4.39
C GLY A 113 3.40 -12.19 -3.98
N LEU A 114 2.12 -12.10 -3.61
CA LEU A 114 1.46 -10.87 -3.23
C LEU A 114 0.94 -10.93 -1.80
N VAL A 115 1.15 -9.86 -1.04
CA VAL A 115 0.42 -9.60 0.20
C VAL A 115 -0.36 -8.31 0.01
N LEU A 116 -1.67 -8.40 0.09
CA LEU A 116 -2.62 -7.31 -0.16
C LEU A 116 -3.26 -6.90 1.18
N LEU A 117 -2.76 -5.82 1.77
CA LEU A 117 -3.25 -5.31 3.04
C LEU A 117 -4.35 -4.28 2.80
N ASN A 118 -5.56 -4.52 3.34
CA ASN A 118 -6.71 -3.59 3.29
C ASN A 118 -6.91 -3.02 1.87
N SER A 119 -6.90 -3.92 0.89
CA SER A 119 -6.93 -3.58 -0.54
C SER A 119 -8.29 -3.07 -0.96
N PRO A 120 -8.37 -1.91 -1.62
CA PRO A 120 -9.57 -1.55 -2.35
C PRO A 120 -9.90 -2.61 -3.39
N ASN A 121 -11.21 -2.87 -3.54
CA ASN A 121 -11.76 -3.63 -4.64
C ASN A 121 -12.48 -2.68 -5.61
N ARG A 122 -13.36 -3.21 -6.44
CA ARG A 122 -14.23 -2.41 -7.29
C ARG A 122 -15.11 -1.50 -6.43
N LEU A 123 -14.94 -0.20 -6.62
CA LEU A 123 -15.83 0.80 -6.03
C LEU A 123 -17.10 0.94 -6.87
N LEU A 124 -18.21 1.19 -6.19
CA LEU A 124 -19.51 1.46 -6.82
C LEU A 124 -19.60 2.93 -7.25
N ASP A 125 -20.57 3.25 -8.12
CA ASP A 125 -20.72 4.62 -8.66
C ASP A 125 -21.06 5.67 -7.58
N ASN A 126 -21.77 5.28 -6.51
CA ASN A 126 -22.00 6.16 -5.35
C ASN A 126 -20.69 6.51 -4.62
N GLU A 127 -19.77 5.55 -4.49
CA GLU A 127 -18.46 5.78 -3.87
C GLU A 127 -17.56 6.67 -4.74
N ARG A 128 -17.76 6.65 -6.08
CA ARG A 128 -17.10 7.58 -6.99
C ARG A 128 -17.39 9.04 -6.62
N SER A 129 -18.66 9.36 -6.41
CA SER A 129 -19.06 10.74 -6.08
C SER A 129 -18.38 11.22 -4.81
N GLU A 130 -18.34 10.38 -3.76
CA GLU A 130 -17.66 10.70 -2.50
C GLU A 130 -16.15 10.92 -2.69
N ILE A 131 -15.49 10.10 -3.52
CA ILE A 131 -14.06 10.25 -3.80
C ILE A 131 -13.79 11.57 -4.53
N LEU A 132 -14.61 11.91 -5.52
CA LEU A 132 -14.45 13.15 -6.28
C LEU A 132 -14.75 14.40 -5.42
N GLU A 133 -15.73 14.34 -4.53
CA GLU A 133 -16.00 15.41 -3.58
C GLU A 133 -14.84 15.61 -2.60
N ARG A 134 -14.26 14.52 -2.09
CA ARG A 134 -13.05 14.60 -1.24
C ARG A 134 -11.87 15.18 -2.02
N ALA A 135 -11.67 14.79 -3.27
CA ALA A 135 -10.63 15.36 -4.13
C ALA A 135 -10.83 16.87 -4.36
N LYS A 136 -12.09 17.32 -4.52
CA LYS A 136 -12.45 18.74 -4.62
C LYS A 136 -12.12 19.48 -3.32
N LEU A 137 -12.53 18.92 -2.18
CA LEU A 137 -12.26 19.49 -0.85
C LEU A 137 -10.74 19.62 -0.58
N LEU A 138 -9.98 18.59 -0.92
CA LEU A 138 -8.51 18.59 -0.83
C LEU A 138 -7.89 19.71 -1.69
N ARG A 139 -8.39 19.91 -2.91
CA ARG A 139 -7.92 20.94 -3.81
C ARG A 139 -8.22 22.37 -3.30
N GLU A 140 -9.38 22.54 -2.66
CA GLU A 140 -9.82 23.85 -2.15
C GLU A 140 -9.17 24.19 -0.80
N LYS A 141 -9.17 23.24 0.13
CA LYS A 141 -8.84 23.46 1.54
C LYS A 141 -7.57 22.76 2.04
N GLY A 142 -6.95 21.90 1.23
CA GLY A 142 -5.76 21.14 1.61
C GLY A 142 -6.06 19.83 2.35
N PRO A 143 -5.00 19.02 2.61
CA PRO A 143 -5.12 17.69 3.24
C PRO A 143 -5.78 17.71 4.61
N GLU A 144 -5.55 18.74 5.40
CA GLU A 144 -6.11 18.93 6.76
C GLU A 144 -7.63 18.81 6.78
N SER A 145 -8.29 19.21 5.70
CA SER A 145 -9.76 19.21 5.58
C SER A 145 -10.39 17.80 5.62
N THR A 146 -9.60 16.76 5.35
CA THR A 146 -10.07 15.37 5.30
C THR A 146 -9.37 14.45 6.32
N THR A 147 -8.33 14.94 6.97
CA THR A 147 -7.44 14.12 7.82
C THR A 147 -8.16 13.58 9.04
N ASP A 148 -8.97 14.37 9.75
CA ASP A 148 -9.68 13.91 10.95
C ASP A 148 -10.64 12.77 10.63
N ALA A 149 -11.45 12.92 9.59
CA ALA A 149 -12.35 11.88 9.14
C ALA A 149 -11.61 10.62 8.62
N ALA A 150 -10.39 10.77 8.10
CA ALA A 150 -9.55 9.65 7.73
C ALA A 150 -9.06 8.90 8.98
N ILE A 151 -8.52 9.60 9.99
CA ILE A 151 -8.04 9.02 11.25
C ILE A 151 -9.16 8.23 11.94
N GLU A 152 -10.37 8.77 12.03
CA GLU A 152 -11.52 8.08 12.62
C GLU A 152 -11.85 6.76 11.90
N ARG A 153 -11.77 6.72 10.57
CA ARG A 153 -11.99 5.48 9.80
C ARG A 153 -10.84 4.50 9.92
N TRP A 154 -9.61 4.99 10.09
CA TRP A 154 -8.40 4.18 10.00
C TRP A 154 -8.01 3.48 11.29
N PHE A 155 -8.30 4.06 12.45
CA PHE A 155 -7.89 3.54 13.76
C PHE A 155 -9.08 3.30 14.68
N SER A 156 -9.00 2.27 15.53
CA SER A 156 -9.96 2.08 16.60
C SER A 156 -9.92 3.25 17.61
N ASN A 157 -11.05 3.54 18.25
CA ASN A 157 -11.11 4.59 19.27
C ASN A 157 -10.16 4.31 20.43
N GLU A 158 -10.04 3.04 20.82
CA GLU A 158 -9.12 2.61 21.87
C GLU A 158 -7.67 2.92 21.51
N PHE A 159 -7.25 2.60 20.28
CA PHE A 159 -5.89 2.89 19.81
C PHE A 159 -5.62 4.39 19.79
N GLN A 160 -6.56 5.20 19.28
CA GLN A 160 -6.42 6.66 19.24
C GLN A 160 -6.20 7.25 20.63
N GLN A 161 -6.96 6.80 21.64
CA GLN A 161 -6.84 7.27 23.03
C GLN A 161 -5.50 6.85 23.67
N LYS A 162 -5.05 5.62 23.43
CA LYS A 162 -3.82 5.07 24.02
C LYS A 162 -2.55 5.53 23.33
N ASN A 163 -2.62 5.95 22.05
CA ASN A 163 -1.46 6.24 21.22
C ASN A 163 -1.55 7.60 20.50
N PRO A 164 -1.86 8.71 21.20
CA PRO A 164 -2.08 10.02 20.56
C PRO A 164 -0.86 10.51 19.77
N HIS A 165 0.36 10.14 20.19
CA HIS A 165 1.59 10.49 19.49
C HIS A 165 1.71 9.77 18.13
N ILE A 166 1.25 8.51 18.01
CA ILE A 166 1.22 7.78 16.72
C ILE A 166 0.15 8.40 15.81
N ILE A 167 -1.01 8.73 16.36
CA ILE A 167 -2.06 9.41 15.61
C ILE A 167 -1.55 10.75 15.07
N GLN A 168 -0.84 11.54 15.89
CA GLN A 168 -0.26 12.80 15.43
C GLN A 168 0.81 12.60 14.36
N LEU A 169 1.62 11.54 14.47
CA LEU A 169 2.60 11.18 13.44
C LEU A 169 1.93 10.88 12.09
N VAL A 170 0.88 10.05 12.09
CA VAL A 170 0.12 9.72 10.87
C VAL A 170 -0.58 10.96 10.31
N ARG A 171 -1.16 11.80 11.18
CA ARG A 171 -1.73 13.10 10.81
C ARG A 171 -0.71 13.97 10.07
N ASN A 172 0.51 14.06 10.60
CA ASN A 172 1.59 14.84 9.98
C ASN A 172 1.95 14.30 8.60
N TRP A 173 1.98 12.97 8.40
CA TRP A 173 2.22 12.39 7.07
C TRP A 173 1.14 12.80 6.07
N VAL A 174 -0.14 12.70 6.45
CA VAL A 174 -1.25 13.09 5.57
C VAL A 174 -1.20 14.57 5.24
N ASN A 175 -1.01 15.43 6.26
CA ASN A 175 -1.02 16.88 6.11
C ASN A 175 0.20 17.42 5.36
N SER A 176 1.30 16.65 5.29
CA SER A 176 2.48 17.05 4.53
C SER A 176 2.33 16.90 3.01
N ASN A 177 1.25 16.27 2.53
CA ASN A 177 1.01 16.14 1.10
C ASN A 177 0.68 17.51 0.48
N ARG A 178 1.26 17.80 -0.68
CA ARG A 178 0.97 19.03 -1.43
C ARG A 178 -0.44 18.97 -2.01
N LYS A 179 -1.29 19.91 -1.65
CA LYS A 179 -2.72 19.90 -1.99
C LYS A 179 -2.99 19.78 -3.49
N GLU A 180 -2.19 20.48 -4.31
CA GLU A 180 -2.33 20.51 -5.77
C GLU A 180 -2.07 19.13 -6.40
N VAL A 181 -1.13 18.38 -5.86
CA VAL A 181 -0.73 17.05 -6.33
C VAL A 181 -1.64 15.98 -5.72
N TYR A 182 -1.82 16.03 -4.40
CA TYR A 182 -2.60 15.04 -3.66
C TYR A 182 -4.06 14.98 -4.13
N SER A 183 -4.68 16.15 -4.37
CA SER A 183 -6.04 16.23 -4.90
C SER A 183 -6.18 15.64 -6.32
N LYS A 184 -5.11 15.70 -7.13
CA LYS A 184 -5.08 15.05 -8.46
C LYS A 184 -4.90 13.55 -8.38
N ILE A 185 -4.14 13.05 -7.38
CA ILE A 185 -3.90 11.62 -7.20
C ILE A 185 -5.12 10.94 -6.55
N TYR A 186 -5.83 11.62 -5.66
CA TYR A 186 -6.91 11.03 -4.85
C TYR A 186 -7.94 10.23 -5.66
N PRO A 187 -8.41 10.67 -6.84
CA PRO A 187 -9.34 9.92 -7.69
C PRO A 187 -8.85 8.56 -8.19
N ILE A 188 -7.53 8.26 -8.05
CA ILE A 188 -6.96 6.95 -8.42
C ILE A 188 -7.64 5.78 -7.69
N LEU A 189 -8.17 6.02 -6.49
CA LEU A 189 -8.89 4.99 -5.73
C LEU A 189 -10.09 4.46 -6.52
N TYR A 190 -10.80 5.32 -7.25
CA TYR A 190 -11.91 4.91 -8.11
C TYR A 190 -11.42 4.42 -9.48
N TYR A 191 -10.72 5.27 -10.23
CA TYR A 191 -10.31 4.93 -11.60
C TYR A 191 -9.38 3.72 -11.64
N GLY A 192 -8.44 3.60 -10.70
CA GLY A 192 -7.58 2.45 -10.58
C GLY A 192 -8.33 1.17 -10.23
N SER A 193 -9.44 1.25 -9.47
CA SER A 193 -10.27 0.08 -9.18
C SER A 193 -10.97 -0.47 -10.43
N VAL A 194 -11.32 0.41 -11.38
CA VAL A 194 -11.85 0.02 -12.69
C VAL A 194 -10.79 -0.72 -13.51
N ASP A 195 -9.56 -0.23 -13.53
CA ASP A 195 -8.43 -0.86 -14.23
C ASP A 195 -8.13 -2.28 -13.73
N LEU A 196 -8.37 -2.53 -12.44
CA LEU A 196 -8.11 -3.84 -11.83
C LEU A 196 -9.14 -4.92 -12.16
N LYS A 197 -10.28 -4.59 -12.76
CA LYS A 197 -11.29 -5.59 -13.19
C LYS A 197 -10.75 -6.60 -14.19
N LEU A 198 -9.75 -6.20 -14.98
CA LEU A 198 -9.17 -7.02 -16.04
C LEU A 198 -7.90 -7.77 -15.60
N VAL A 199 -7.50 -7.64 -14.33
CA VAL A 199 -6.28 -8.27 -13.81
C VAL A 199 -6.58 -9.67 -13.32
N ASN A 200 -6.18 -10.67 -14.10
CA ASN A 200 -6.19 -12.08 -13.70
C ASN A 200 -4.79 -12.45 -13.22
N GLU A 201 -4.57 -12.37 -11.91
CA GLU A 201 -3.28 -12.64 -11.31
C GLU A 201 -3.19 -14.08 -10.78
N LYS A 202 -2.12 -14.79 -11.16
CA LYS A 202 -1.91 -16.21 -10.83
C LYS A 202 -0.89 -16.43 -9.72
N LYS A 203 -0.29 -15.38 -9.19
CA LYS A 203 0.71 -15.49 -8.12
C LYS A 203 0.08 -15.91 -6.80
N PRO A 204 0.80 -16.70 -5.99
CA PRO A 204 0.38 -16.93 -4.62
C PRO A 204 0.09 -15.61 -3.92
N SER A 205 -1.08 -15.49 -3.31
CA SER A 205 -1.55 -14.21 -2.78
C SER A 205 -2.15 -14.39 -1.38
N LEU A 206 -1.74 -13.54 -0.44
CA LEU A 206 -2.36 -13.40 0.87
C LEU A 206 -3.11 -12.07 0.92
N ILE A 207 -4.41 -12.13 1.16
CA ILE A 207 -5.26 -10.95 1.30
C ILE A 207 -5.56 -10.77 2.78
N ILE A 208 -5.06 -9.70 3.38
CA ILE A 208 -5.31 -9.37 4.79
C ILE A 208 -6.23 -8.17 4.85
N THR A 209 -7.31 -8.27 5.58
CA THR A 209 -8.18 -7.15 5.91
C THR A 209 -8.66 -7.24 7.35
N CYS A 210 -9.45 -6.24 7.78
CA CYS A 210 -9.96 -6.13 9.14
C CYS A 210 -11.48 -6.14 9.14
N ASP A 211 -12.06 -6.71 10.20
CA ASP A 211 -13.52 -6.80 10.31
C ASP A 211 -14.22 -5.44 10.54
N GLN A 212 -13.45 -4.43 10.97
CA GLN A 212 -13.94 -3.07 11.16
C GLN A 212 -13.36 -2.08 10.12
N ASP A 213 -12.81 -2.57 9.02
CA ASP A 213 -12.48 -1.70 7.87
C ASP A 213 -13.73 -1.47 7.03
N PHE A 214 -14.36 -0.33 7.21
CA PHE A 214 -15.63 0.00 6.55
C PHE A 214 -15.50 0.25 5.04
N SER A 215 -14.28 0.52 4.56
CA SER A 215 -14.04 0.79 3.14
C SER A 215 -13.55 -0.44 2.37
N ASN A 216 -12.66 -1.23 2.99
CA ASN A 216 -11.97 -2.35 2.34
C ASN A 216 -12.04 -3.61 3.23
N GLY A 217 -13.21 -3.86 3.77
CA GLY A 217 -13.47 -4.93 4.73
C GLY A 217 -13.55 -6.34 4.14
N PRO A 218 -14.13 -7.28 4.90
CA PRO A 218 -14.15 -8.71 4.55
C PRO A 218 -14.76 -9.02 3.18
N ASP A 219 -15.79 -8.28 2.76
CA ASP A 219 -16.45 -8.54 1.48
C ASP A 219 -15.58 -8.11 0.30
N ALA A 220 -14.89 -6.96 0.41
CA ALA A 220 -13.90 -6.55 -0.59
C ALA A 220 -12.78 -7.60 -0.73
N ALA A 221 -12.27 -8.12 0.38
CA ALA A 221 -11.23 -9.15 0.37
C ALA A 221 -11.71 -10.46 -0.30
N LYS A 222 -12.93 -10.92 -0.01
CA LYS A 222 -13.53 -12.11 -0.64
C LYS A 222 -13.71 -11.92 -2.14
N GLU A 223 -14.17 -10.73 -2.58
CA GLU A 223 -14.34 -10.43 -4.00
C GLU A 223 -12.97 -10.39 -4.73
N ILE A 224 -11.93 -9.84 -4.11
CA ILE A 224 -10.57 -9.90 -4.66
C ILE A 224 -10.13 -11.36 -4.82
N ALA A 225 -10.36 -12.19 -3.80
CA ALA A 225 -9.97 -13.60 -3.82
C ALA A 225 -10.61 -14.40 -4.95
N LYS A 226 -11.86 -14.09 -5.34
CA LYS A 226 -12.54 -14.74 -6.48
C LYS A 226 -11.80 -14.55 -7.82
N ASN A 227 -11.05 -13.47 -7.95
CA ASN A 227 -10.31 -13.13 -9.17
C ASN A 227 -8.83 -13.58 -9.12
N LEU A 228 -8.41 -14.24 -8.04
CA LEU A 228 -7.04 -14.71 -7.83
C LEU A 228 -7.06 -16.25 -7.69
N THR A 229 -6.37 -16.94 -8.60
CA THR A 229 -6.44 -18.43 -8.67
C THR A 229 -5.74 -19.14 -7.51
N ASN A 230 -4.85 -18.47 -6.78
CA ASN A 230 -4.10 -19.02 -5.65
C ASN A 230 -4.04 -17.99 -4.52
N SER A 231 -5.13 -17.86 -3.78
CA SER A 231 -5.22 -16.84 -2.75
C SER A 231 -5.77 -17.37 -1.42
N GLU A 232 -5.28 -16.79 -0.33
CA GLU A 232 -5.75 -16.99 1.04
C GLU A 232 -6.29 -15.65 1.58
N VAL A 233 -7.43 -15.68 2.28
CA VAL A 233 -8.00 -14.50 2.94
C VAL A 233 -7.83 -14.62 4.44
N CYS A 234 -7.23 -13.61 5.05
CA CYS A 234 -7.06 -13.46 6.49
C CYS A 234 -7.82 -12.22 6.99
N ILE A 235 -8.79 -12.40 7.88
CA ILE A 235 -9.57 -11.32 8.48
C ILE A 235 -9.09 -11.10 9.92
N LEU A 236 -8.49 -9.94 10.18
CA LEU A 236 -8.05 -9.55 11.53
C LEU A 236 -9.23 -8.96 12.30
N LYS A 237 -9.38 -9.39 13.57
CA LYS A 237 -10.49 -8.99 14.42
C LYS A 237 -10.19 -7.72 15.22
N ASN A 238 -11.24 -6.90 15.43
CA ASN A 238 -11.21 -5.69 16.24
C ASN A 238 -10.21 -4.64 15.75
N LEU A 239 -9.94 -4.59 14.43
CA LEU A 239 -9.03 -3.66 13.81
C LEU A 239 -9.70 -2.93 12.65
N ARG A 240 -9.22 -1.74 12.38
CA ARG A 240 -9.65 -0.89 11.26
C ARG A 240 -8.60 -0.88 10.14
N HIS A 241 -8.67 0.11 9.27
CA HIS A 241 -7.85 0.20 8.05
C HIS A 241 -6.34 0.17 8.30
N MET A 242 -5.85 0.84 9.35
CA MET A 242 -4.41 0.97 9.64
C MET A 242 -3.85 -0.15 10.54
N ALA A 243 -4.34 -1.38 10.37
CA ALA A 243 -3.86 -2.53 11.15
C ALA A 243 -2.33 -2.72 11.10
N LEU A 244 -1.68 -2.33 9.99
CA LEU A 244 -0.21 -2.36 9.86
C LEU A 244 0.51 -1.45 10.87
N VAL A 245 -0.19 -0.50 11.47
CA VAL A 245 0.32 0.37 12.55
C VAL A 245 -0.28 -0.05 13.89
N GLU A 246 -1.60 -0.28 13.94
CA GLU A 246 -2.34 -0.56 15.15
C GLU A 246 -1.95 -1.90 15.79
N ASP A 247 -1.82 -2.97 15.00
CA ASP A 247 -1.31 -4.28 15.44
C ASP A 247 -0.26 -4.82 14.45
N TYR A 248 0.82 -4.07 14.32
CA TYR A 248 1.90 -4.40 13.38
C TYR A 248 2.51 -5.78 13.60
N LYS A 249 2.50 -6.32 14.84
CA LYS A 249 3.04 -7.65 15.14
C LYS A 249 2.16 -8.75 14.57
N LYS A 250 0.84 -8.61 14.66
CA LYS A 250 -0.12 -9.56 14.10
C LYS A 250 -0.06 -9.59 12.57
N VAL A 251 0.00 -8.40 11.94
CA VAL A 251 0.21 -8.28 10.50
C VAL A 251 1.53 -8.93 10.10
N PHE A 252 2.64 -8.59 10.78
CA PHE A 252 3.95 -9.20 10.52
C PHE A 252 3.90 -10.72 10.55
N SER A 253 3.33 -11.33 11.61
CA SER A 253 3.27 -12.78 11.76
C SER A 253 2.56 -13.46 10.58
N LYS A 254 1.46 -12.88 10.08
CA LYS A 254 0.73 -13.42 8.93
C LYS A 254 1.54 -13.29 7.65
N VAL A 255 2.15 -12.14 7.43
CA VAL A 255 2.99 -11.88 6.25
C VAL A 255 4.21 -12.79 6.24
N ASP A 256 4.95 -12.90 7.37
CA ASP A 256 6.16 -13.72 7.48
C ASP A 256 5.86 -15.20 7.22
N SER A 257 4.78 -15.73 7.82
CA SER A 257 4.33 -17.10 7.60
C SER A 257 4.03 -17.37 6.12
N PHE A 258 3.35 -16.47 5.44
CA PHE A 258 3.03 -16.60 4.02
C PHE A 258 4.30 -16.53 3.14
N ILE A 259 5.17 -15.54 3.36
CA ILE A 259 6.43 -15.38 2.60
C ILE A 259 7.32 -16.61 2.74
N ALA A 260 7.31 -17.28 3.89
CA ALA A 260 8.07 -18.51 4.13
C ALA A 260 7.59 -19.69 3.27
N THR A 261 6.37 -19.67 2.75
CA THR A 261 5.83 -20.72 1.84
C THR A 261 6.23 -20.50 0.39
N LEU A 262 6.56 -19.28 -0.02
CA LEU A 262 6.89 -18.96 -1.41
C LEU A 262 8.15 -19.70 -1.86
N GLY A 263 8.13 -20.27 -3.07
CA GLY A 263 9.29 -20.94 -3.69
C GLY A 263 9.62 -22.31 -3.11
N ARG A 264 8.71 -22.96 -2.40
CA ARG A 264 8.86 -24.34 -1.91
C ARG A 264 8.30 -25.40 -2.88
N HIS A 265 8.10 -25.03 -4.17
CA HIS A 265 7.60 -25.95 -5.21
C HIS A 265 8.66 -26.23 -6.25
#